data_e03e8dbc15630e3113722325648523e9
#
_entry.id   e03e8dbc15630e3113722325648523e9
#
_cell.length_a   1.000
_cell.length_b   1.000
_cell.length_c   1.000
_cell.angle_alpha   90.00
_cell.angle_beta   90.00
_cell.angle_gamma   90.00
#
_symmetry.space_group_name_H-M   'P 1'
#
loop_
_entity.id
_entity.type
_entity.pdbx_description
1 polymer ?
#
loop_
_entity_poly.entity_id
_entity_poly.type
_entity_poly.pdbx_seq_one_letter_code
_entity_poly.pdbx_strand_id
1 'polypeptide(L)'
;MSAELDDRLRIALQDAGEHLAEAPEAFVELFKRGDLSVELFAPHDVDTQQPHEQDEIYIVAAGTGVFRRDAERVPFEPGDFLFVAAGVSHAFENFTSDFKTWVIFFGPKGGHARRGG
;
A
#
# COMPACT_ATOMS: atom_id res chain seq x y z
N MET A 1 -0.91 -20.17 10.96
CA MET A 1 -0.33 -18.98 10.32
C MET A 1 -1.33 -17.85 10.22
N SER A 2 -2.54 -18.14 9.76
CA SER A 2 -3.55 -17.09 9.64
C SER A 2 -3.88 -16.42 10.97
N ALA A 3 -3.87 -17.20 12.07
CA ALA A 3 -4.14 -16.63 13.39
C ALA A 3 -3.11 -15.58 13.79
N GLU A 4 -1.88 -15.71 13.30
CA GLU A 4 -0.84 -14.73 13.58
C GLU A 4 -1.02 -13.45 12.75
N LEU A 5 -1.63 -13.56 11.58
CA LEU A 5 -1.85 -12.42 10.70
C LEU A 5 -2.95 -11.49 11.21
N ASP A 6 -3.90 -11.99 11.99
CA ASP A 6 -5.03 -11.18 12.43
C ASP A 6 -4.92 -10.67 13.86
N ASP A 7 -3.76 -10.90 14.52
CA ASP A 7 -3.57 -10.51 15.91
C ASP A 7 -2.11 -10.11 16.21
N ARG A 8 -1.37 -9.68 15.21
CA ARG A 8 0.03 -9.26 15.41
C ARG A 8 0.08 -7.96 16.18
N LEU A 9 0.82 -7.94 17.28
CA LEU A 9 1.03 -6.71 18.04
C LEU A 9 1.94 -5.74 17.30
N ARG A 10 2.94 -6.27 16.60
CA ARG A 10 3.94 -5.45 15.91
C ARG A 10 4.47 -6.20 14.70
N ILE A 11 4.64 -5.47 13.61
CA ILE A 11 5.34 -5.98 12.43
C ILE A 11 6.48 -5.01 12.16
N ALA A 12 7.70 -5.46 12.39
CA ALA A 12 8.87 -4.63 12.13
C ALA A 12 9.10 -4.50 10.62
N LEU A 13 9.46 -3.30 10.17
CA LEU A 13 9.71 -3.05 8.75
C LEU A 13 10.79 -3.97 8.21
N GLN A 14 11.84 -4.25 8.98
CA GLN A 14 12.90 -5.14 8.55
C GLN A 14 12.37 -6.54 8.27
N ASP A 15 11.55 -7.09 9.17
CA ASP A 15 10.96 -8.41 8.97
C ASP A 15 10.04 -8.44 7.76
N ALA A 16 9.23 -7.39 7.61
CA ALA A 16 8.35 -7.26 6.46
C ALA A 16 9.14 -7.25 5.15
N GLY A 17 10.26 -6.55 5.13
CA GLY A 17 11.12 -6.48 3.95
C GLY A 17 11.73 -7.83 3.61
N GLU A 18 12.07 -8.64 4.62
CA GLU A 18 12.60 -9.98 4.39
C GLU A 18 11.53 -10.90 3.79
N HIS A 19 10.31 -10.81 4.28
CA HIS A 19 9.20 -11.57 3.69
C HIS A 19 8.93 -11.12 2.25
N LEU A 20 9.00 -9.83 1.99
CA LEU A 20 8.77 -9.31 0.65
C LEU A 20 9.85 -9.80 -0.31
N ALA A 21 11.10 -9.86 0.14
CA ALA A 21 12.21 -10.30 -0.70
C ALA A 21 12.03 -11.75 -1.17
N GLU A 22 11.31 -12.56 -0.41
CA GLU A 22 11.06 -13.96 -0.76
C GLU A 22 9.72 -14.14 -1.49
N ALA A 23 8.92 -13.10 -1.60
CA ALA A 23 7.62 -13.18 -2.24
C ALA A 23 7.77 -13.22 -3.76
N PRO A 24 6.91 -13.97 -4.47
CA PRO A 24 6.97 -13.99 -5.94
C PRO A 24 6.48 -12.69 -6.57
N GLU A 25 5.80 -11.86 -5.80
CA GLU A 25 5.18 -10.62 -6.30
C GLU A 25 5.82 -9.41 -5.66
N ALA A 26 5.48 -8.22 -6.15
CA ALA A 26 6.02 -6.98 -5.62
C ALA A 26 5.41 -6.60 -4.28
N PHE A 27 4.54 -7.43 -3.73
CA PHE A 27 3.90 -7.18 -2.45
C PHE A 27 3.79 -8.46 -1.63
N VAL A 28 3.62 -8.29 -0.30
CA VAL A 28 3.37 -9.42 0.60
C VAL A 28 2.33 -8.97 1.63
N GLU A 29 1.33 -9.82 1.89
CA GLU A 29 0.33 -9.55 2.92
C GLU A 29 0.90 -9.97 4.27
N LEU A 30 0.82 -9.07 5.25
CA LEU A 30 1.45 -9.27 6.55
C LEU A 30 0.45 -9.27 7.71
N PHE A 31 -0.75 -8.76 7.48
CA PHE A 31 -1.77 -8.67 8.51
C PHE A 31 -3.12 -8.66 7.83
N LYS A 32 -4.08 -9.36 8.42
CA LYS A 32 -5.44 -9.36 7.91
C LYS A 32 -6.41 -9.55 9.07
N ARG A 33 -7.42 -8.70 9.12
CA ARG A 33 -8.48 -8.81 10.12
C ARG A 33 -9.77 -8.25 9.55
N GLY A 34 -10.78 -9.10 9.37
CA GLY A 34 -12.00 -8.69 8.70
C GLY A 34 -11.70 -8.19 7.29
N ASP A 35 -12.18 -7.01 6.96
CA ASP A 35 -11.92 -6.41 5.66
C ASP A 35 -10.65 -5.55 5.63
N LEU A 36 -9.93 -5.48 6.74
CA LEU A 36 -8.68 -4.73 6.79
C LEU A 36 -7.50 -5.66 6.49
N SER A 37 -6.64 -5.24 5.59
CA SER A 37 -5.39 -5.96 5.32
C SER A 37 -4.24 -4.98 5.22
N VAL A 38 -3.04 -5.45 5.57
CA VAL A 38 -1.82 -4.65 5.52
C VAL A 38 -0.78 -5.41 4.71
N GLU A 39 -0.19 -4.73 3.75
CA GLU A 39 0.85 -5.28 2.88
C GLU A 39 2.08 -4.38 2.92
N LEU A 40 3.21 -4.94 2.52
CA LEU A 40 4.37 -4.15 2.13
C LEU A 40 4.51 -4.30 0.62
N PHE A 41 4.71 -3.20 -0.08
CA PHE A 41 4.75 -3.13 -1.55
C PHE A 41 6.01 -2.41 -2.00
N ALA A 42 6.70 -3.00 -2.97
CA ALA A 42 7.91 -2.42 -3.57
C ALA A 42 7.92 -2.75 -5.06
N PRO A 43 7.33 -1.91 -5.90
CA PRO A 43 7.30 -2.19 -7.34
C PRO A 43 8.71 -2.13 -7.94
N HIS A 44 8.92 -2.91 -8.98
CA HIS A 44 10.20 -2.92 -9.71
C HIS A 44 10.04 -2.09 -10.98
N ASP A 45 10.90 -1.10 -11.16
CA ASP A 45 10.96 -0.24 -12.34
C ASP A 45 9.67 0.53 -12.62
N VAL A 46 8.56 -0.17 -12.83
CA VAL A 46 7.28 0.44 -13.18
C VAL A 46 6.20 -0.14 -12.27
N ASP A 47 5.30 0.72 -11.82
CA ASP A 47 4.12 0.31 -11.06
C ASP A 47 2.96 0.09 -12.03
N THR A 48 2.55 -1.17 -12.18
CA THR A 48 1.50 -1.56 -13.12
C THR A 48 0.22 -1.97 -12.41
N GLN A 49 0.05 -1.59 -11.15
CA GLN A 49 -1.12 -2.00 -10.38
C GLN A 49 -2.41 -1.44 -10.98
N GLN A 50 -3.50 -2.17 -10.75
CA GLN A 50 -4.83 -1.79 -11.19
C GLN A 50 -5.59 -1.13 -10.03
N PRO A 51 -6.66 -0.36 -10.31
CA PRO A 51 -7.49 0.16 -9.23
C PRO A 51 -8.03 -0.96 -8.35
N HIS A 52 -8.18 -0.67 -7.07
CA HIS A 52 -8.62 -1.65 -6.08
C HIS A 52 -10.08 -1.44 -5.69
N GLU A 53 -10.70 -2.50 -5.15
CA GLU A 53 -12.11 -2.47 -4.80
C GLU A 53 -12.38 -1.80 -3.45
N GLN A 54 -11.35 -1.64 -2.62
CA GLN A 54 -11.47 -1.01 -1.29
C GLN A 54 -10.75 0.32 -1.28
N ASP A 55 -11.07 1.15 -0.29
CA ASP A 55 -10.26 2.34 0.02
C ASP A 55 -8.89 1.89 0.48
N GLU A 56 -7.89 2.72 0.25
CA GLU A 56 -6.49 2.32 0.41
C GLU A 56 -5.67 3.47 0.96
N ILE A 57 -4.78 3.12 1.90
CA ILE A 57 -3.83 4.08 2.50
C ILE A 57 -2.43 3.55 2.26
N TYR A 58 -1.52 4.44 1.88
CA TYR A 58 -0.09 4.15 1.84
C TYR A 58 0.61 4.96 2.92
N ILE A 59 1.55 4.33 3.61
CA ILE A 59 2.51 5.01 4.48
C ILE A 59 3.88 4.67 3.91
N VAL A 60 4.56 5.65 3.35
CA VAL A 60 5.85 5.42 2.67
C VAL A 60 6.90 5.03 3.70
N ALA A 61 7.55 3.89 3.49
CA ALA A 61 8.56 3.37 4.42
C ALA A 61 9.97 3.75 4.03
N ALA A 62 10.26 3.83 2.72
CA ALA A 62 11.61 4.14 2.23
C ALA A 62 11.51 4.66 0.80
N GLY A 63 12.47 5.45 0.39
CA GLY A 63 12.56 5.94 -0.97
C GLY A 63 11.73 7.19 -1.24
N THR A 64 11.92 7.75 -2.43
CA THR A 64 11.23 8.96 -2.88
C THR A 64 10.72 8.74 -4.30
N GLY A 65 9.82 9.60 -4.75
CA GLY A 65 9.28 9.53 -6.09
C GLY A 65 8.09 10.45 -6.23
N VAL A 66 7.22 10.11 -7.16
CA VAL A 66 5.99 10.87 -7.44
C VAL A 66 4.81 9.91 -7.33
N PHE A 67 3.75 10.33 -6.65
CA PHE A 67 2.51 9.58 -6.56
C PHE A 67 1.47 10.23 -7.46
N ARG A 68 0.87 9.44 -8.33
CA ARG A 68 -0.20 9.90 -9.23
C ARG A 68 -1.53 9.32 -8.77
N ARG A 69 -2.53 10.17 -8.66
CA ARG A 69 -3.91 9.76 -8.41
C ARG A 69 -4.79 10.49 -9.42
N ASP A 70 -5.41 9.75 -10.34
CA ASP A 70 -6.04 10.29 -11.53
C ASP A 70 -5.05 11.22 -12.26
N ALA A 71 -5.35 12.50 -12.41
CA ALA A 71 -4.48 13.46 -13.07
C ALA A 71 -3.58 14.24 -12.10
N GLU A 72 -3.74 14.02 -10.79
CA GLU A 72 -2.93 14.72 -9.80
C GLU A 72 -1.61 13.99 -9.57
N ARG A 73 -0.54 14.75 -9.40
CA ARG A 73 0.79 14.20 -9.08
C ARG A 73 1.40 14.99 -7.95
N VAL A 74 1.95 14.27 -6.97
CA VAL A 74 2.63 14.88 -5.83
C VAL A 74 3.92 14.14 -5.55
N PRO A 75 4.99 14.82 -5.18
CA PRO A 75 6.20 14.13 -4.71
C PRO A 75 5.94 13.52 -3.34
N PHE A 76 6.64 12.42 -3.04
CA PHE A 76 6.53 11.77 -1.73
C PHE A 76 7.90 11.46 -1.17
N GLU A 77 7.94 11.27 0.15
CA GLU A 77 9.15 10.89 0.88
C GLU A 77 8.75 9.97 2.05
N PRO A 78 9.74 9.32 2.69
CA PRO A 78 9.42 8.43 3.81
C PRO A 78 8.60 9.11 4.89
N GLY A 79 7.59 8.39 5.40
CA GLY A 79 6.69 8.89 6.41
C GLY A 79 5.41 9.52 5.86
N ASP A 80 5.35 9.79 4.57
CA ASP A 80 4.17 10.42 3.98
C ASP A 80 2.97 9.47 3.97
N PHE A 81 1.80 10.07 4.18
CA PHE A 81 0.50 9.42 4.11
C PHE A 81 -0.13 9.75 2.75
N LEU A 82 -0.58 8.72 2.04
CA LEU A 82 -1.25 8.90 0.75
C LEU A 82 -2.55 8.10 0.77
N PHE A 83 -3.59 8.66 0.17
CA PHE A 83 -4.91 8.02 0.18
C PHE A 83 -5.45 7.87 -1.24
N VAL A 84 -6.09 6.72 -1.50
CA VAL A 84 -6.77 6.43 -2.75
C VAL A 84 -8.13 5.81 -2.44
N ALA A 85 -9.19 6.41 -2.94
CA ALA A 85 -10.52 5.82 -2.82
C ALA A 85 -10.66 4.64 -3.77
N ALA A 86 -11.56 3.70 -3.41
CA ALA A 86 -11.83 2.53 -4.23
C ALA A 86 -12.12 2.92 -5.68
N GLY A 87 -11.57 2.17 -6.62
CA GLY A 87 -11.82 2.35 -8.04
C GLY A 87 -11.04 3.47 -8.71
N VAL A 88 -10.26 4.23 -7.96
CA VAL A 88 -9.52 5.37 -8.52
C VAL A 88 -8.18 4.92 -9.10
N SER A 89 -7.88 5.35 -10.31
CA SER A 89 -6.60 5.06 -10.97
C SER A 89 -5.46 5.74 -10.22
N HIS A 90 -4.39 4.99 -10.00
CA HIS A 90 -3.23 5.52 -9.27
C HIS A 90 -1.98 4.71 -9.59
N ALA A 91 -0.82 5.32 -9.38
CA ALA A 91 0.46 4.65 -9.56
C ALA A 91 1.58 5.46 -8.92
N PHE A 92 2.65 4.77 -8.54
CA PHE A 92 3.89 5.40 -8.15
C PHE A 92 4.76 5.55 -9.40
N GLU A 93 5.37 6.71 -9.57
CA GLU A 93 6.17 7.06 -10.74
C GLU A 93 7.53 7.59 -10.32
N ASN A 94 8.56 7.35 -11.13
CA ASN A 94 9.91 7.91 -10.93
C ASN A 94 10.45 7.66 -9.53
N PHE A 95 10.19 6.49 -8.98
CA PHE A 95 10.60 6.16 -7.62
C PHE A 95 12.03 5.63 -7.59
N THR A 96 12.69 5.81 -6.43
CA THR A 96 14.05 5.30 -6.23
C THR A 96 14.03 3.79 -6.05
N SER A 97 15.20 3.17 -6.23
CA SER A 97 15.29 1.70 -6.19
C SER A 97 15.01 1.11 -4.81
N ASP A 98 15.14 1.92 -3.76
CA ASP A 98 14.87 1.48 -2.39
C ASP A 98 13.43 1.76 -1.95
N PHE A 99 12.58 2.26 -2.86
CA PHE A 99 11.20 2.60 -2.51
C PHE A 99 10.44 1.38 -2.03
N LYS A 100 9.76 1.55 -0.89
CA LYS A 100 8.77 0.59 -0.40
C LYS A 100 7.77 1.34 0.46
N THR A 101 6.56 0.83 0.49
CA THR A 101 5.48 1.46 1.22
C THR A 101 4.58 0.42 1.88
N TRP A 102 4.09 0.75 3.08
CA TRP A 102 2.99 0.02 3.68
C TRP A 102 1.73 0.31 2.88
N VAL A 103 0.89 -0.70 2.71
CA VAL A 103 -0.39 -0.57 2.03
C VAL A 103 -1.47 -1.10 2.96
N ILE A 104 -2.48 -0.29 3.21
CA ILE A 104 -3.59 -0.66 4.10
C ILE A 104 -4.87 -0.58 3.30
N PHE A 105 -5.52 -1.73 3.10
CA PHE A 105 -6.86 -1.80 2.50
C PHE A 105 -7.88 -1.92 3.61
N PHE A 106 -8.99 -1.22 3.49
CA PHE A 106 -10.01 -1.23 4.54
C PHE A 106 -11.38 -0.89 3.98
N GLY A 107 -12.41 -1.28 4.71
CA GLY A 107 -13.79 -0.93 4.40
C GLY A 107 -14.41 -1.83 3.34
N PRO A 108 -15.63 -1.49 2.91
CA PRO A 108 -16.39 -2.33 2.00
C PRO A 108 -15.90 -2.23 0.56
N LYS A 109 -16.30 -3.19 -0.25
CA LYS A 109 -16.15 -3.08 -1.71
C LYS A 109 -16.86 -1.82 -2.17
N GLY A 110 -16.21 -1.10 -3.06
CA GLY A 110 -16.72 0.17 -3.54
C GLY A 110 -16.34 1.35 -2.68
N GLY A 111 -15.73 1.08 -1.52
CA GLY A 111 -15.27 2.12 -0.62
C GLY A 111 -16.37 2.71 0.25
N HIS A 112 -15.96 3.53 1.22
CA HIS A 112 -16.89 4.26 2.06
C HIS A 112 -17.45 5.47 1.33
N ALA A 113 -18.68 5.80 1.63
CA ALA A 113 -19.30 6.98 1.07
C ALA A 113 -18.56 8.22 1.54
N ARG A 114 -18.47 9.19 0.65
CA ARG A 114 -17.83 10.44 0.95
C ARG A 114 -18.67 11.21 1.98
N ARG A 115 -18.01 11.73 3.02
CA ARG A 115 -18.69 12.47 4.06
C ARG A 115 -19.34 13.73 3.47
N GLY A 116 -20.62 13.97 3.79
CA GLY A 116 -21.35 15.16 3.39
C GLY A 116 -21.66 15.24 1.92
N GLY A 117 -21.45 14.16 1.18
CA GLY A 117 -21.65 14.21 -0.26
C GLY A 117 -22.51 13.12 -0.79
#